data_2ec25e06cc01b0679a97db95e0bd80d8
#
_entry.id   2ec25e06cc01b0679a97db95e0bd80d8
#
_cell.length_a   1.000
_cell.length_b   1.000
_cell.length_c   1.000
_cell.angle_alpha   90.00
_cell.angle_beta   90.00
_cell.angle_gamma   90.00
#
_symmetry.space_group_name_H-M   'P 1'
#
loop_
_entity.id
_entity.type
_entity.pdbx_description
1 polymer ?
#
loop_
_entity_poly.entity_id
_entity_poly.type
_entity_poly.pdbx_seq_one_letter_code
_entity_poly.pdbx_strand_id
1 'polypeptide(L)'
;MPPAVKPDPVPPAATHGPVPPAATHDIAPLLALAEQARAAGRALEAAAALRALAALVPGEARVRAALARCLFQAGLWNEAWAAYQVRFDLMPAAFPRVTRPGPDGPLPIPPWRGEGSPGAVLVMGEQGLGDTIQFARYLPGLAARGMRVHAVLDRRLHRLLAPLCAGMDLRASDTPGQVAGIRAWLPMLDLPRALGLPPRAYRGPVPYLAAEPGRVARMRGRIGAEGFRVGIVWQGNPAAPVDANRSAPLAAFAPLAAVPGVRLLALQKGPGEEQAAPFPLDRLGRELDTGEDWFLDTAAAIMALDLVVSVDTAVIHLTGALGRPAMMLMHGSQGDWRWLHAAQTPIWYPSLRLIRCPDGGADWQGAAARAAQAIRAGDLPAPVVAA
;
A
#
# COMPACT_ATOMS: atom_id res chain seq x y z
N MET A 1 73.93 0.25 -8.61
CA MET A 1 72.77 1.04 -9.06
C MET A 1 72.34 0.48 -10.40
N PRO A 2 71.15 -0.09 -10.54
CA PRO A 2 70.60 -0.48 -11.85
C PRO A 2 70.01 0.75 -12.57
N PRO A 3 69.94 0.76 -13.92
CA PRO A 3 69.58 1.93 -14.70
C PRO A 3 68.05 2.15 -14.65
N ALA A 4 67.66 3.42 -14.63
CA ALA A 4 66.30 3.88 -14.61
C ALA A 4 65.56 3.48 -15.91
N VAL A 5 64.43 2.78 -15.78
CA VAL A 5 63.50 2.48 -16.87
C VAL A 5 62.67 3.73 -17.14
N LYS A 6 62.73 4.24 -18.38
CA LYS A 6 61.85 5.30 -18.84
C LYS A 6 60.42 4.78 -19.01
N PRO A 7 59.38 5.51 -18.60
CA PRO A 7 58.02 5.12 -18.86
C PRO A 7 57.66 5.28 -20.34
N ASP A 8 56.91 4.33 -20.87
CA ASP A 8 56.38 4.35 -22.24
C ASP A 8 55.40 5.53 -22.43
N PRO A 9 55.33 6.09 -23.65
CA PRO A 9 54.45 7.20 -23.93
C PRO A 9 52.97 6.75 -23.89
N VAL A 10 52.16 7.52 -23.14
CA VAL A 10 50.68 7.35 -23.08
C VAL A 10 50.13 7.61 -24.49
N PRO A 11 49.29 6.70 -25.03
CA PRO A 11 48.63 6.91 -26.32
C PRO A 11 47.69 8.12 -26.24
N PRO A 12 47.52 8.91 -27.31
CA PRO A 12 46.65 10.06 -27.32
C PRO A 12 45.19 9.64 -27.10
N ALA A 13 44.48 10.40 -26.25
CA ALA A 13 43.07 10.21 -25.97
C ALA A 13 42.28 10.21 -27.30
N ALA A 14 41.48 9.14 -27.51
CA ALA A 14 40.58 9.06 -28.61
C ALA A 14 39.62 10.25 -28.58
N THR A 15 39.70 11.11 -29.56
CA THR A 15 38.73 12.18 -29.79
C THR A 15 37.40 11.54 -30.18
N HIS A 16 36.48 11.49 -29.23
CA HIS A 16 35.10 11.18 -29.51
C HIS A 16 34.56 12.26 -30.48
N GLY A 17 34.25 11.87 -31.69
CA GLY A 17 33.55 12.70 -32.62
C GLY A 17 32.20 13.17 -32.04
N PRO A 18 31.61 14.25 -32.55
CA PRO A 18 30.35 14.78 -32.04
C PRO A 18 29.29 13.65 -32.07
N VAL A 19 28.73 13.35 -30.89
CA VAL A 19 27.56 12.47 -30.77
C VAL A 19 26.48 13.10 -31.62
N PRO A 20 25.90 12.39 -32.63
CA PRO A 20 24.83 12.93 -33.40
C PRO A 20 23.68 13.38 -32.47
N PRO A 21 23.05 14.54 -32.74
CA PRO A 21 21.94 14.99 -31.92
C PRO A 21 20.91 13.87 -31.88
N ALA A 22 20.52 13.45 -30.66
CA ALA A 22 19.46 12.48 -30.47
C ALA A 22 18.25 12.94 -31.28
N ALA A 23 17.78 12.10 -32.20
CA ALA A 23 16.58 12.39 -32.99
C ALA A 23 15.48 12.76 -31.96
N THR A 24 15.03 14.00 -32.01
CA THR A 24 13.92 14.50 -31.20
C THR A 24 12.65 13.82 -31.71
N HIS A 25 12.39 12.60 -31.19
CA HIS A 25 11.12 11.93 -31.49
C HIS A 25 10.01 12.81 -30.92
N ASP A 26 9.04 13.14 -31.76
CA ASP A 26 7.83 13.81 -31.29
C ASP A 26 7.06 12.83 -30.37
N ILE A 27 7.19 13.01 -29.06
CA ILE A 27 6.54 12.16 -28.05
C ILE A 27 5.11 12.64 -27.72
N ALA A 28 4.73 13.84 -28.19
CA ALA A 28 3.44 14.44 -27.85
C ALA A 28 2.23 13.60 -28.27
N PRO A 29 2.20 12.95 -29.46
CA PRO A 29 1.07 12.11 -29.85
C PRO A 29 0.91 10.87 -28.92
N LEU A 30 2.01 10.23 -28.51
CA LEU A 30 1.96 9.08 -27.61
C LEU A 30 1.52 9.49 -26.20
N LEU A 31 1.98 10.63 -25.72
CA LEU A 31 1.57 11.18 -24.44
C LEU A 31 0.06 11.48 -24.42
N ALA A 32 -0.44 12.19 -25.46
CA ALA A 32 -1.86 12.50 -25.59
C ALA A 32 -2.72 11.24 -25.68
N LEU A 33 -2.29 10.23 -26.44
CA LEU A 33 -2.98 8.93 -26.53
C LEU A 33 -3.03 8.23 -25.16
N ALA A 34 -1.92 8.20 -24.43
CA ALA A 34 -1.86 7.59 -23.10
C ALA A 34 -2.79 8.31 -22.11
N GLU A 35 -2.81 9.63 -22.11
CA GLU A 35 -3.69 10.43 -21.24
C GLU A 35 -5.16 10.23 -21.58
N GLN A 36 -5.53 10.27 -22.87
CA GLN A 36 -6.88 10.02 -23.32
C GLN A 36 -7.37 8.62 -22.97
N ALA A 37 -6.54 7.59 -23.18
CA ALA A 37 -6.87 6.22 -22.84
C ALA A 37 -7.02 6.03 -21.33
N ARG A 38 -6.16 6.67 -20.53
CA ARG A 38 -6.28 6.66 -19.06
C ARG A 38 -7.57 7.32 -18.57
N ALA A 39 -7.90 8.48 -19.11
CA ALA A 39 -9.12 9.19 -18.75
C ALA A 39 -10.38 8.38 -19.08
N ALA A 40 -10.33 7.62 -20.18
CA ALA A 40 -11.41 6.72 -20.62
C ALA A 40 -11.40 5.34 -19.94
N GLY A 41 -10.49 5.08 -18.98
CA GLY A 41 -10.37 3.79 -18.30
C GLY A 41 -9.81 2.64 -19.15
N ARG A 42 -9.29 2.94 -20.35
CA ARG A 42 -8.74 1.95 -21.30
C ARG A 42 -7.29 1.63 -20.97
N ALA A 43 -7.09 0.88 -19.88
CA ALA A 43 -5.79 0.64 -19.29
C ALA A 43 -4.80 -0.06 -20.23
N LEU A 44 -5.24 -1.00 -21.07
CA LEU A 44 -4.38 -1.71 -22.04
C LEU A 44 -3.86 -0.77 -23.14
N GLU A 45 -4.72 0.10 -23.68
CA GLU A 45 -4.31 1.08 -24.68
C GLU A 45 -3.33 2.09 -24.09
N ALA A 46 -3.62 2.58 -22.88
CA ALA A 46 -2.71 3.46 -22.17
C ALA A 46 -1.35 2.80 -21.91
N ALA A 47 -1.33 1.53 -21.49
CA ALA A 47 -0.08 0.79 -21.31
C ALA A 47 0.70 0.60 -22.61
N ALA A 48 0.02 0.35 -23.74
CA ALA A 48 0.67 0.23 -25.04
C ALA A 48 1.36 1.55 -25.46
N ALA A 49 0.66 2.68 -25.34
CA ALA A 49 1.22 4.00 -25.63
C ALA A 49 2.41 4.34 -24.70
N LEU A 50 2.27 4.04 -23.41
CA LEU A 50 3.34 4.29 -22.42
C LEU A 50 4.55 3.36 -22.61
N ARG A 51 4.39 2.12 -23.10
CA ARG A 51 5.53 1.25 -23.48
C ARG A 51 6.31 1.85 -24.65
N ALA A 52 5.61 2.31 -25.69
CA ALA A 52 6.25 2.97 -26.82
C ALA A 52 6.98 4.23 -26.37
N LEU A 53 6.36 5.03 -25.51
CA LEU A 53 6.97 6.23 -24.95
C LEU A 53 8.19 5.90 -24.08
N ALA A 54 8.13 4.89 -23.23
CA ALA A 54 9.25 4.45 -22.39
C ALA A 54 10.44 3.95 -23.20
N ALA A 55 10.20 3.37 -24.39
CA ALA A 55 11.26 2.97 -25.31
C ALA A 55 11.98 4.17 -25.95
N LEU A 56 11.25 5.27 -26.20
CA LEU A 56 11.80 6.51 -26.75
C LEU A 56 12.53 7.36 -25.71
N VAL A 57 12.06 7.34 -24.46
CA VAL A 57 12.61 8.11 -23.35
C VAL A 57 12.91 7.20 -22.12
N PRO A 58 13.87 6.29 -22.21
CA PRO A 58 14.10 5.25 -21.20
C PRO A 58 14.53 5.82 -19.83
N GLY A 59 15.11 7.02 -19.80
CA GLY A 59 15.50 7.74 -18.58
C GLY A 59 14.35 8.40 -17.84
N GLU A 60 13.15 8.52 -18.46
CA GLU A 60 12.03 9.25 -17.86
C GLU A 60 11.27 8.36 -16.86
N ALA A 61 11.61 8.52 -15.58
CA ALA A 61 11.05 7.71 -14.50
C ALA A 61 9.52 7.87 -14.36
N ARG A 62 8.98 9.06 -14.64
CA ARG A 62 7.54 9.34 -14.55
C ARG A 62 6.74 8.55 -15.57
N VAL A 63 7.28 8.35 -16.78
CA VAL A 63 6.66 7.52 -17.82
C VAL A 63 6.59 6.06 -17.37
N ARG A 64 7.68 5.54 -16.82
CA ARG A 64 7.72 4.16 -16.27
C ARG A 64 6.76 3.97 -15.11
N ALA A 65 6.60 4.99 -14.24
CA ALA A 65 5.62 4.94 -13.14
C ALA A 65 4.18 4.93 -13.64
N ALA A 66 3.86 5.76 -14.65
CA ALA A 66 2.56 5.76 -15.30
C ALA A 66 2.27 4.41 -15.97
N LEU A 67 3.27 3.82 -16.64
CA LEU A 67 3.18 2.50 -17.23
C LEU A 67 2.87 1.43 -16.18
N ALA A 68 3.61 1.40 -15.05
CA ALA A 68 3.36 0.45 -13.96
C ALA A 68 1.92 0.51 -13.47
N ARG A 69 1.39 1.73 -13.28
CA ARG A 69 0.01 1.95 -12.85
C ARG A 69 -1.00 1.39 -13.85
N CYS A 70 -0.83 1.66 -15.15
CA CYS A 70 -1.72 1.15 -16.20
C CYS A 70 -1.64 -0.38 -16.31
N LEU A 71 -0.45 -0.96 -16.13
CA LEU A 71 -0.26 -2.40 -16.14
C LEU A 71 -0.96 -3.09 -14.96
N PHE A 72 -0.88 -2.53 -13.75
CA PHE A 72 -1.65 -3.02 -12.59
C PHE A 72 -3.15 -2.92 -12.85
N GLN A 73 -3.61 -1.81 -13.40
CA GLN A 73 -5.01 -1.61 -13.74
C GLN A 73 -5.50 -2.60 -14.80
N ALA A 74 -4.64 -2.96 -15.75
CA ALA A 74 -4.91 -3.96 -16.78
C ALA A 74 -4.78 -5.41 -16.28
N GLY A 75 -4.34 -5.64 -15.05
CA GLY A 75 -4.09 -6.98 -14.49
C GLY A 75 -2.83 -7.66 -15.03
N LEU A 76 -1.93 -6.93 -15.66
CA LEU A 76 -0.65 -7.42 -16.19
C LEU A 76 0.44 -7.40 -15.11
N TRP A 77 0.20 -8.16 -14.05
CA TRP A 77 0.92 -8.08 -12.76
C TRP A 77 2.43 -8.25 -12.87
N ASN A 78 2.91 -9.21 -13.68
CA ASN A 78 4.36 -9.47 -13.79
C ASN A 78 5.11 -8.27 -14.39
N GLU A 79 4.56 -7.70 -15.47
CA GLU A 79 5.12 -6.50 -16.09
C GLU A 79 4.96 -5.27 -15.16
N ALA A 80 3.81 -5.17 -14.49
CA ALA A 80 3.53 -4.10 -13.55
C ALA A 80 4.58 -4.07 -12.42
N TRP A 81 4.88 -5.21 -11.80
CA TRP A 81 5.92 -5.30 -10.77
C TRP A 81 7.32 -4.97 -11.31
N ALA A 82 7.63 -5.35 -12.54
CA ALA A 82 8.90 -4.98 -13.18
C ALA A 82 9.00 -3.46 -13.40
N ALA A 83 7.96 -2.85 -13.95
CA ALA A 83 7.91 -1.40 -14.17
C ALA A 83 7.87 -0.62 -12.84
N TYR A 84 7.24 -1.16 -11.79
CA TYR A 84 7.12 -0.52 -10.48
C TYR A 84 8.46 -0.40 -9.73
N GLN A 85 9.50 -1.09 -10.19
CA GLN A 85 10.86 -0.89 -9.66
C GLN A 85 11.37 0.55 -9.85
N VAL A 86 10.79 1.30 -10.78
CA VAL A 86 11.08 2.74 -10.95
C VAL A 86 10.91 3.58 -9.70
N ARG A 87 10.17 3.10 -8.70
CA ARG A 87 10.02 3.82 -7.43
C ARG A 87 11.34 4.02 -6.69
N PHE A 88 12.33 3.16 -6.93
CA PHE A 88 13.69 3.36 -6.40
C PHE A 88 14.36 4.61 -6.97
N ASP A 89 14.07 4.93 -8.24
CA ASP A 89 14.59 6.13 -8.91
C ASP A 89 13.83 7.40 -8.47
N LEU A 90 12.50 7.25 -8.25
CA LEU A 90 11.64 8.36 -7.87
C LEU A 90 11.73 8.76 -6.40
N MET A 91 12.04 7.80 -5.53
CA MET A 91 12.10 8.00 -4.08
C MET A 91 13.39 7.41 -3.49
N PRO A 92 14.58 7.83 -3.95
CA PRO A 92 15.83 7.22 -3.51
C PRO A 92 16.07 7.34 -1.99
N ALA A 93 15.56 8.39 -1.36
CA ALA A 93 15.67 8.60 0.09
C ALA A 93 14.83 7.59 0.90
N ALA A 94 13.80 6.99 0.31
CA ALA A 94 12.99 5.97 0.96
C ALA A 94 13.68 4.59 1.00
N PHE A 95 14.75 4.42 0.22
CA PHE A 95 15.50 3.16 0.09
C PHE A 95 16.97 3.37 0.47
N PRO A 96 17.31 3.37 1.78
CA PRO A 96 18.66 3.55 2.23
C PRO A 96 19.59 2.45 1.68
N ARG A 97 20.84 2.79 1.45
CA ARG A 97 21.85 1.80 1.06
C ARG A 97 22.07 0.83 2.21
N VAL A 98 21.67 -0.40 2.02
CA VAL A 98 21.96 -1.49 2.97
C VAL A 98 23.37 -1.98 2.71
N THR A 99 24.20 -1.97 3.73
CA THR A 99 25.62 -2.35 3.62
C THR A 99 25.98 -3.37 4.70
N ARG A 100 27.09 -4.10 4.49
CA ARG A 100 27.74 -4.96 5.48
C ARG A 100 29.19 -4.53 5.66
N PRO A 101 29.84 -4.83 6.78
CA PRO A 101 31.26 -4.63 6.95
C PRO A 101 32.05 -5.35 5.87
N GLY A 102 33.07 -4.69 5.33
CA GLY A 102 34.06 -5.24 4.41
C GLY A 102 35.47 -4.83 4.83
N PRO A 103 36.50 -5.45 4.25
CA PRO A 103 37.91 -5.18 4.65
C PRO A 103 38.33 -3.72 4.42
N ASP A 104 37.86 -3.12 3.33
CA ASP A 104 38.20 -1.76 2.93
C ASP A 104 37.05 -0.76 3.11
N GLY A 105 36.04 -1.12 3.92
CA GLY A 105 34.87 -0.28 4.18
C GLY A 105 33.54 -0.98 3.90
N PRO A 106 32.39 -0.24 4.00
CA PRO A 106 31.08 -0.83 3.82
C PRO A 106 30.85 -1.35 2.40
N LEU A 107 30.49 -2.63 2.27
CA LEU A 107 30.10 -3.25 1.01
C LEU A 107 28.57 -3.23 0.85
N PRO A 108 28.03 -2.90 -0.35
CA PRO A 108 26.60 -2.90 -0.59
C PRO A 108 26.05 -4.33 -0.52
N ILE A 109 24.87 -4.49 0.08
CA ILE A 109 24.09 -5.73 0.05
C ILE A 109 23.11 -5.61 -1.12
N PRO A 110 23.06 -6.58 -2.05
CA PRO A 110 22.17 -6.53 -3.20
C PRO A 110 20.70 -6.70 -2.78
N PRO A 111 19.76 -6.07 -3.50
CA PRO A 111 18.35 -6.38 -3.34
C PRO A 111 18.07 -7.82 -3.79
N TRP A 112 17.30 -8.55 -2.99
CA TRP A 112 16.85 -9.89 -3.35
C TRP A 112 15.63 -9.81 -4.27
N ARG A 113 15.68 -10.55 -5.36
CA ARG A 113 14.63 -10.55 -6.38
C ARG A 113 13.84 -11.87 -6.45
N GLY A 114 14.13 -12.79 -5.54
CA GLY A 114 13.43 -14.08 -5.45
C GLY A 114 14.26 -15.27 -5.89
N GLU A 115 15.47 -15.05 -6.45
CA GLU A 115 16.33 -16.16 -6.86
C GLU A 115 17.05 -16.76 -5.64
N GLY A 116 17.04 -18.11 -5.57
CA GLY A 116 17.72 -18.86 -4.52
C GLY A 116 17.21 -18.54 -3.11
N SER A 117 17.99 -18.95 -2.10
CA SER A 117 17.76 -18.59 -0.71
C SER A 117 18.99 -17.89 -0.13
N PRO A 118 18.91 -16.61 0.24
CA PRO A 118 20.04 -15.90 0.85
C PRO A 118 20.32 -16.33 2.30
N GLY A 119 19.52 -17.22 2.90
CA GLY A 119 19.63 -17.67 4.28
C GLY A 119 19.15 -16.65 5.30
N ALA A 120 19.54 -15.37 5.16
CA ALA A 120 19.07 -14.26 5.99
C ALA A 120 18.73 -13.05 5.10
N VAL A 121 17.53 -12.49 5.31
CA VAL A 121 17.00 -11.39 4.50
C VAL A 121 16.49 -10.26 5.39
N LEU A 122 16.80 -9.03 5.00
CA LEU A 122 16.26 -7.82 5.60
C LEU A 122 15.05 -7.36 4.79
N VAL A 123 13.87 -7.30 5.40
CA VAL A 123 12.66 -6.73 4.81
C VAL A 123 12.45 -5.34 5.38
N MET A 124 12.31 -4.37 4.53
CA MET A 124 12.12 -2.98 4.93
C MET A 124 10.69 -2.52 4.64
N GLY A 125 10.01 -1.98 5.65
CA GLY A 125 8.76 -1.25 5.45
C GLY A 125 8.97 -0.08 4.49
N GLU A 126 7.98 0.17 3.65
CA GLU A 126 7.99 1.31 2.72
C GLU A 126 6.59 1.92 2.62
N GLN A 127 6.52 3.19 2.18
CA GLN A 127 5.29 3.95 2.04
C GLN A 127 4.56 4.14 3.38
N GLY A 128 3.28 3.74 3.51
CA GLY A 128 2.45 4.03 4.67
C GLY A 128 2.22 2.83 5.59
N LEU A 129 1.54 3.11 6.70
CA LEU A 129 1.16 2.05 7.66
C LEU A 129 0.18 1.05 7.05
N GLY A 130 -0.73 1.51 6.17
CA GLY A 130 -1.66 0.64 5.44
C GLY A 130 -0.93 -0.35 4.53
N ASP A 131 0.14 0.12 3.85
CA ASP A 131 0.99 -0.73 3.01
C ASP A 131 1.68 -1.81 3.85
N THR A 132 2.21 -1.42 5.00
CA THR A 132 2.85 -2.38 5.92
C THR A 132 1.83 -3.40 6.43
N ILE A 133 0.64 -2.99 6.86
CA ILE A 133 -0.43 -3.90 7.28
C ILE A 133 -0.76 -4.87 6.14
N GLN A 134 -0.95 -4.37 4.92
CA GLN A 134 -1.31 -5.20 3.78
C GLN A 134 -0.25 -6.24 3.44
N PHE A 135 1.02 -5.82 3.31
CA PHE A 135 2.08 -6.69 2.80
C PHE A 135 2.73 -7.56 3.89
N ALA A 136 2.48 -7.28 5.18
CA ALA A 136 2.94 -8.13 6.28
C ALA A 136 2.48 -9.58 6.13
N ARG A 137 1.32 -9.83 5.49
CA ARG A 137 0.80 -11.18 5.20
C ARG A 137 1.77 -12.12 4.49
N TYR A 138 2.76 -11.57 3.80
CA TYR A 138 3.73 -12.34 3.04
C TYR A 138 5.00 -12.68 3.84
N LEU A 139 5.24 -12.06 4.98
CA LEU A 139 6.42 -12.31 5.81
C LEU A 139 6.55 -13.79 6.23
N PRO A 140 5.46 -14.47 6.65
CA PRO A 140 5.53 -15.90 6.96
C PRO A 140 5.99 -16.76 5.78
N GLY A 141 5.71 -16.33 4.54
CA GLY A 141 6.15 -17.03 3.33
C GLY A 141 7.68 -17.06 3.14
N LEU A 142 8.40 -16.06 3.66
CA LEU A 142 9.87 -16.07 3.70
C LEU A 142 10.39 -17.07 4.74
N ALA A 143 9.83 -17.05 5.94
CA ALA A 143 10.18 -17.98 7.01
C ALA A 143 9.90 -19.43 6.61
N ALA A 144 8.77 -19.69 5.94
CA ALA A 144 8.43 -21.02 5.42
C ALA A 144 9.42 -21.53 4.36
N ARG A 145 10.20 -20.65 3.73
CA ARG A 145 11.32 -21.00 2.83
C ARG A 145 12.65 -21.22 3.56
N GLY A 146 12.62 -21.28 4.89
CA GLY A 146 13.81 -21.46 5.74
C GLY A 146 14.70 -20.23 5.85
N MET A 147 14.20 -19.04 5.49
CA MET A 147 14.96 -17.80 5.63
C MET A 147 14.82 -17.21 7.03
N ARG A 148 15.92 -16.72 7.58
CA ARG A 148 15.89 -15.87 8.77
C ARG A 148 15.48 -14.47 8.35
N VAL A 149 14.30 -14.04 8.81
CA VAL A 149 13.70 -12.76 8.44
C VAL A 149 14.00 -11.72 9.52
N HIS A 150 14.59 -10.61 9.08
CA HIS A 150 14.74 -9.38 9.86
C HIS A 150 13.81 -8.34 9.25
N ALA A 151 12.75 -7.94 9.95
CA ALA A 151 11.76 -7.00 9.45
C ALA A 151 11.94 -5.65 10.15
N VAL A 152 12.29 -4.62 9.37
CA VAL A 152 12.44 -3.23 9.84
C VAL A 152 11.16 -2.49 9.48
N LEU A 153 10.29 -2.31 10.45
CA LEU A 153 8.94 -1.77 10.28
C LEU A 153 8.70 -0.58 11.22
N ASP A 154 7.66 0.19 10.93
CA ASP A 154 7.23 1.26 11.81
C ASP A 154 6.87 0.70 13.21
N ARG A 155 7.45 1.28 14.25
CA ARG A 155 7.27 0.89 15.66
C ARG A 155 5.80 0.78 16.05
N ARG A 156 4.97 1.66 15.50
CA ARG A 156 3.53 1.69 15.77
C ARG A 156 2.80 0.39 15.40
N LEU A 157 3.36 -0.42 14.50
CA LEU A 157 2.75 -1.68 14.07
C LEU A 157 3.33 -2.92 14.77
N HIS A 158 4.35 -2.77 15.60
CA HIS A 158 5.07 -3.91 16.19
C HIS A 158 4.13 -4.82 17.00
N ARG A 159 3.34 -4.25 17.91
CA ARG A 159 2.43 -5.07 18.75
C ARG A 159 1.35 -5.75 17.91
N LEU A 160 0.78 -5.02 16.95
CA LEU A 160 -0.22 -5.57 16.03
C LEU A 160 0.32 -6.74 15.20
N LEU A 161 1.57 -6.62 14.73
CA LEU A 161 2.20 -7.60 13.84
C LEU A 161 2.99 -8.69 14.57
N ALA A 162 3.25 -8.55 15.86
CA ALA A 162 4.06 -9.49 16.63
C ALA A 162 3.60 -10.95 16.50
N PRO A 163 2.31 -11.31 16.57
CA PRO A 163 1.87 -12.68 16.38
C PRO A 163 2.17 -13.22 14.97
N LEU A 164 2.02 -12.40 13.95
CA LEU A 164 2.30 -12.75 12.55
C LEU A 164 3.80 -12.92 12.29
N CYS A 165 4.63 -12.14 13.00
CA CYS A 165 6.10 -12.15 12.89
C CYS A 165 6.77 -13.07 13.92
N ALA A 166 6.03 -14.00 14.51
CA ALA A 166 6.61 -14.92 15.51
C ALA A 166 7.83 -15.66 14.92
N GLY A 167 8.94 -15.64 15.68
CA GLY A 167 10.21 -16.22 15.23
C GLY A 167 11.04 -15.35 14.26
N MET A 168 10.59 -14.16 13.94
CA MET A 168 11.33 -13.17 13.14
C MET A 168 11.96 -12.10 14.05
N ASP A 169 13.02 -11.45 13.56
CA ASP A 169 13.63 -10.29 14.23
C ASP A 169 12.90 -9.02 13.77
N LEU A 170 11.96 -8.54 14.59
CA LEU A 170 11.18 -7.34 14.31
C LEU A 170 11.85 -6.12 14.92
N ARG A 171 12.21 -5.14 14.09
CA ARG A 171 12.96 -3.93 14.46
C ARG A 171 12.22 -2.67 14.05
N ALA A 172 12.38 -1.63 14.84
CA ALA A 172 11.79 -0.33 14.56
C ALA A 172 12.55 0.41 13.45
N SER A 173 11.83 1.02 12.52
CA SER A 173 12.42 1.72 11.36
C SER A 173 13.17 2.99 11.75
N ASP A 174 12.83 3.61 12.87
CA ASP A 174 13.51 4.79 13.43
C ASP A 174 14.81 4.44 14.18
N THR A 175 14.95 3.19 14.63
CA THR A 175 16.11 2.69 15.36
C THR A 175 16.49 1.26 14.94
N PRO A 176 16.79 1.02 13.65
CA PRO A 176 16.94 -0.34 13.14
C PRO A 176 18.15 -1.08 13.70
N GLY A 177 19.16 -0.34 14.18
CA GLY A 177 20.42 -0.88 14.63
C GLY A 177 21.19 -1.62 13.52
N GLN A 178 22.33 -2.22 13.89
CA GLN A 178 23.06 -3.08 12.96
C GLN A 178 22.45 -4.49 12.97
N VAL A 179 22.28 -5.07 11.77
CA VAL A 179 21.80 -6.45 11.60
C VAL A 179 22.93 -7.30 11.04
N ALA A 180 23.46 -8.18 11.89
CA ALA A 180 24.55 -9.06 11.48
C ALA A 180 24.07 -10.19 10.57
N GLY A 181 24.93 -10.64 9.64
CA GLY A 181 24.68 -11.80 8.81
C GLY A 181 23.67 -11.62 7.68
N ILE A 182 23.24 -10.39 7.42
CA ILE A 182 22.37 -10.07 6.28
C ILE A 182 23.14 -10.30 4.98
N ARG A 183 22.52 -11.00 4.05
CA ARG A 183 23.07 -11.30 2.71
C ARG A 183 22.25 -10.70 1.58
N ALA A 184 20.99 -10.34 1.85
CA ALA A 184 20.09 -9.73 0.90
C ALA A 184 19.05 -8.88 1.63
N TRP A 185 18.46 -7.96 0.92
CA TRP A 185 17.35 -7.14 1.42
C TRP A 185 16.29 -6.94 0.35
N LEU A 186 15.07 -6.61 0.77
CA LEU A 186 14.03 -6.17 -0.15
C LEU A 186 13.05 -5.23 0.56
N PRO A 187 12.45 -4.28 -0.19
CA PRO A 187 11.32 -3.52 0.32
C PRO A 187 10.07 -4.40 0.36
N MET A 188 9.20 -4.12 1.31
CA MET A 188 8.06 -4.97 1.65
C MET A 188 7.08 -5.18 0.47
N LEU A 189 6.89 -4.17 -0.37
CA LEU A 189 6.00 -4.27 -1.53
C LEU A 189 6.51 -5.23 -2.61
N ASP A 190 7.79 -5.58 -2.61
CA ASP A 190 8.34 -6.57 -3.54
C ASP A 190 8.09 -8.03 -3.11
N LEU A 191 7.56 -8.27 -1.90
CA LEU A 191 7.33 -9.62 -1.37
C LEU A 191 6.52 -10.53 -2.30
N PRO A 192 5.37 -10.12 -2.90
CA PRO A 192 4.63 -10.99 -3.80
C PRO A 192 5.47 -11.44 -5.01
N ARG A 193 6.25 -10.50 -5.59
CA ARG A 193 7.14 -10.76 -6.71
C ARG A 193 8.30 -11.68 -6.32
N ALA A 194 9.00 -11.36 -5.24
CA ALA A 194 10.14 -12.12 -4.74
C ALA A 194 9.74 -13.55 -4.30
N LEU A 195 8.52 -13.71 -3.81
CA LEU A 195 7.94 -15.03 -3.51
C LEU A 195 7.42 -15.76 -4.76
N GLY A 196 7.44 -15.14 -5.94
CA GLY A 196 6.92 -15.73 -7.17
C GLY A 196 5.42 -16.03 -7.11
N LEU A 197 4.64 -15.26 -6.35
CA LEU A 197 3.22 -15.53 -6.19
C LEU A 197 2.47 -15.15 -7.47
N PRO A 198 1.56 -16.02 -7.96
CA PRO A 198 0.63 -15.64 -9.02
C PRO A 198 -0.47 -14.71 -8.42
N PRO A 199 -1.11 -13.87 -9.24
CA PRO A 199 -2.12 -12.90 -8.76
C PRO A 199 -3.23 -13.53 -7.91
N ARG A 200 -3.68 -14.76 -8.25
CA ARG A 200 -4.67 -15.50 -7.46
C ARG A 200 -4.23 -15.82 -6.03
N ALA A 201 -2.93 -15.83 -5.76
CA ALA A 201 -2.35 -16.07 -4.44
C ALA A 201 -2.05 -14.78 -3.65
N TYR A 202 -2.25 -13.59 -4.24
CA TYR A 202 -1.96 -12.32 -3.56
C TYR A 202 -2.84 -12.09 -2.32
N ARG A 203 -4.03 -12.65 -2.31
CA ARG A 203 -4.89 -12.60 -1.12
C ARG A 203 -4.21 -13.21 0.11
N GLY A 204 -3.47 -14.32 -0.08
CA GLY A 204 -2.95 -15.11 1.02
C GLY A 204 -4.05 -15.60 1.98
N PRO A 205 -3.72 -16.02 3.19
CA PRO A 205 -4.71 -16.27 4.23
C PRO A 205 -5.39 -14.96 4.66
N VAL A 206 -6.69 -15.02 4.92
CA VAL A 206 -7.50 -13.95 5.52
C VAL A 206 -8.49 -14.65 6.46
N PRO A 207 -8.65 -14.20 7.74
CA PRO A 207 -7.85 -13.17 8.39
C PRO A 207 -6.40 -13.60 8.62
N TYR A 208 -5.47 -12.64 8.64
CA TYR A 208 -4.07 -12.89 9.01
C TYR A 208 -3.62 -12.04 10.21
N LEU A 209 -4.47 -11.13 10.67
CA LEU A 209 -4.32 -10.41 11.94
C LEU A 209 -5.49 -10.76 12.85
N ALA A 210 -5.27 -10.59 14.15
CA ALA A 210 -6.28 -10.80 15.18
C ALA A 210 -6.26 -9.63 16.19
N ALA A 211 -7.42 -9.28 16.71
CA ALA A 211 -7.52 -8.34 17.83
C ALA A 211 -7.43 -9.07 19.17
N GLU A 212 -6.83 -8.42 20.15
CA GLU A 212 -6.71 -8.95 21.52
C GLU A 212 -8.10 -9.15 22.15
N PRO A 213 -8.48 -10.38 22.62
CA PRO A 213 -9.83 -10.66 23.11
C PRO A 213 -10.31 -9.76 24.24
N GLY A 214 -9.41 -9.40 25.18
CA GLY A 214 -9.71 -8.48 26.26
C GLY A 214 -10.05 -7.08 25.79
N ARG A 215 -9.38 -6.57 24.74
CA ARG A 215 -9.69 -5.28 24.12
C ARG A 215 -11.03 -5.34 23.37
N VAL A 216 -11.30 -6.43 22.70
CA VAL A 216 -12.60 -6.65 22.00
C VAL A 216 -13.74 -6.64 23.00
N ALA A 217 -13.61 -7.30 24.14
CA ALA A 217 -14.63 -7.30 25.19
C ALA A 217 -14.89 -5.88 25.72
N ARG A 218 -13.84 -5.11 26.00
CA ARG A 218 -13.97 -3.69 26.43
C ARG A 218 -14.66 -2.84 25.36
N MET A 219 -14.27 -2.98 24.08
CA MET A 219 -14.87 -2.22 22.98
C MET A 219 -16.34 -2.58 22.77
N ARG A 220 -16.72 -3.85 22.91
CA ARG A 220 -18.13 -4.26 22.89
C ARG A 220 -18.93 -3.62 24.02
N GLY A 221 -18.38 -3.55 25.21
CA GLY A 221 -19.00 -2.84 26.36
C GLY A 221 -19.15 -1.34 26.09
N ARG A 222 -18.11 -0.69 25.54
CA ARG A 222 -18.10 0.75 25.23
C ARG A 222 -19.08 1.12 24.09
N ILE A 223 -19.11 0.30 23.03
CA ILE A 223 -19.94 0.54 21.86
C ILE A 223 -21.41 0.14 22.14
N GLY A 224 -21.63 -0.89 22.91
CA GLY A 224 -22.97 -1.45 23.16
C GLY A 224 -23.48 -2.29 22.00
N ALA A 225 -24.70 -2.81 22.15
CA ALA A 225 -25.33 -3.73 21.20
C ALA A 225 -26.42 -3.05 20.33
N GLU A 226 -26.73 -1.79 20.58
CA GLU A 226 -27.86 -1.11 19.94
C GLU A 226 -27.54 -0.72 18.50
N GLY A 227 -28.53 -0.89 17.62
CA GLY A 227 -28.52 -0.50 16.23
C GLY A 227 -27.50 -1.25 15.36
N PHE A 228 -27.47 -0.93 14.08
CA PHE A 228 -26.47 -1.39 13.13
C PHE A 228 -25.25 -0.46 13.19
N ARG A 229 -24.13 -0.95 13.73
CA ARG A 229 -22.94 -0.19 14.12
C ARG A 229 -21.99 -0.06 12.95
N VAL A 230 -21.89 1.14 12.39
CA VAL A 230 -21.02 1.44 11.24
C VAL A 230 -19.88 2.34 11.67
N GLY A 231 -18.66 1.80 11.60
CA GLY A 231 -17.42 2.58 11.79
C GLY A 231 -17.10 3.40 10.55
N ILE A 232 -16.80 4.69 10.69
CA ILE A 232 -16.46 5.55 9.54
C ILE A 232 -15.07 6.17 9.67
N VAL A 233 -14.37 6.26 8.50
CA VAL A 233 -13.11 7.00 8.34
C VAL A 233 -13.17 7.73 7.01
N TRP A 234 -12.90 9.04 7.03
CA TRP A 234 -13.12 9.91 5.86
C TRP A 234 -11.86 10.58 5.33
N GLN A 235 -10.77 10.58 6.11
CA GLN A 235 -9.55 11.30 5.74
C GLN A 235 -8.30 10.48 6.01
N GLY A 236 -7.37 10.53 5.06
CA GLY A 236 -6.02 10.00 5.18
C GLY A 236 -5.02 11.01 5.73
N ASN A 237 -3.75 10.83 5.39
CA ASN A 237 -2.70 11.77 5.75
C ASN A 237 -2.63 12.91 4.70
N PRO A 238 -2.97 14.15 5.07
CA PRO A 238 -2.99 15.30 4.14
C PRO A 238 -1.59 15.67 3.62
N ALA A 239 -0.52 15.25 4.29
CA ALA A 239 0.84 15.45 3.80
C ALA A 239 1.22 14.49 2.64
N ALA A 240 0.40 13.47 2.38
CA ALA A 240 0.64 12.54 1.27
C ALA A 240 0.09 13.13 -0.04
N PRO A 241 0.88 13.18 -1.14
CA PRO A 241 0.43 13.73 -2.42
C PRO A 241 -0.85 13.08 -2.98
N VAL A 242 -1.12 11.82 -2.61
CA VAL A 242 -2.31 11.08 -3.06
C VAL A 242 -3.57 11.43 -2.27
N ASP A 243 -3.48 12.21 -1.19
CA ASP A 243 -4.59 12.45 -0.28
C ASP A 243 -5.75 13.20 -0.93
N ALA A 244 -5.47 14.15 -1.80
CA ALA A 244 -6.48 14.94 -2.52
C ALA A 244 -7.50 14.10 -3.31
N ASN A 245 -7.11 12.88 -3.72
CA ASN A 245 -7.94 11.99 -4.52
C ASN A 245 -8.48 10.79 -3.72
N ARG A 246 -8.30 10.77 -2.40
CA ARG A 246 -8.78 9.66 -1.56
C ARG A 246 -9.55 10.12 -0.32
N SER A 247 -9.33 11.34 0.16
CA SER A 247 -10.04 11.87 1.32
C SER A 247 -11.36 12.52 0.92
N ALA A 248 -12.39 12.31 1.74
CA ALA A 248 -13.73 12.85 1.58
C ALA A 248 -14.04 13.83 2.71
N PRO A 249 -14.91 14.84 2.52
CA PRO A 249 -15.42 15.61 3.64
C PRO A 249 -16.36 14.75 4.52
N LEU A 250 -16.29 14.90 5.84
CA LEU A 250 -17.16 14.15 6.77
C LEU A 250 -18.66 14.31 6.42
N ALA A 251 -19.09 15.50 5.99
CA ALA A 251 -20.48 15.75 5.59
C ALA A 251 -20.98 14.83 4.47
N ALA A 252 -20.09 14.30 3.62
CA ALA A 252 -20.46 13.37 2.55
C ALA A 252 -21.04 12.05 3.08
N PHE A 253 -20.80 11.70 4.35
CA PHE A 253 -21.30 10.48 4.98
C PHE A 253 -22.75 10.62 5.50
N ALA A 254 -23.40 11.77 5.36
CA ALA A 254 -24.78 12.00 5.78
C ALA A 254 -25.79 10.96 5.26
N PRO A 255 -25.70 10.42 4.02
CA PRO A 255 -26.60 9.37 3.56
C PRO A 255 -26.58 8.09 4.42
N LEU A 256 -25.44 7.77 5.06
CA LEU A 256 -25.35 6.61 5.97
C LEU A 256 -26.12 6.89 7.27
N ALA A 257 -26.02 8.09 7.82
CA ALA A 257 -26.74 8.49 9.03
C ALA A 257 -28.28 8.50 8.83
N ALA A 258 -28.73 8.69 7.58
CA ALA A 258 -30.14 8.68 7.22
C ALA A 258 -30.73 7.26 7.05
N VAL A 259 -29.95 6.18 7.25
CA VAL A 259 -30.46 4.80 7.21
C VAL A 259 -31.07 4.47 8.58
N PRO A 260 -32.36 4.09 8.64
CA PRO A 260 -32.99 3.74 9.92
C PRO A 260 -32.22 2.63 10.64
N GLY A 261 -32.00 2.82 11.94
CA GLY A 261 -31.30 1.87 12.79
C GLY A 261 -29.77 1.88 12.65
N VAL A 262 -29.21 2.65 11.73
CA VAL A 262 -27.74 2.81 11.65
C VAL A 262 -27.25 3.76 12.74
N ARG A 263 -26.17 3.36 13.38
CA ARG A 263 -25.43 4.17 14.34
C ARG A 263 -24.00 4.36 13.84
N LEU A 264 -23.60 5.61 13.61
CA LEU A 264 -22.27 5.96 13.11
C LEU A 264 -21.27 6.16 14.26
N LEU A 265 -20.10 5.52 14.12
CA LEU A 265 -19.00 5.63 15.05
C LEU A 265 -17.75 6.09 14.27
N ALA A 266 -17.19 7.25 14.60
CA ALA A 266 -15.96 7.73 13.98
C ALA A 266 -14.76 6.95 14.51
N LEU A 267 -14.08 6.24 13.63
CA LEU A 267 -12.76 5.65 13.87
C LEU A 267 -11.63 6.61 13.45
N GLN A 268 -11.98 7.77 12.88
CA GLN A 268 -11.03 8.79 12.46
C GLN A 268 -10.17 9.24 13.63
N LYS A 269 -8.85 9.29 13.41
CA LYS A 269 -7.85 9.76 14.35
C LYS A 269 -6.87 10.71 13.68
N GLY A 270 -6.54 11.81 14.34
CA GLY A 270 -5.66 12.83 13.82
C GLY A 270 -6.35 13.73 12.76
N PRO A 271 -5.71 14.01 11.62
CA PRO A 271 -6.27 14.94 10.63
C PRO A 271 -7.72 14.59 10.26
N GLY A 272 -8.59 15.60 10.19
CA GLY A 272 -10.02 15.44 9.91
C GLY A 272 -10.90 15.22 11.14
N GLU A 273 -10.34 14.92 12.30
CA GLU A 273 -11.08 14.69 13.54
C GLU A 273 -11.85 15.95 14.02
N GLU A 274 -11.36 17.11 13.65
CA GLU A 274 -11.91 18.43 13.94
C GLU A 274 -13.16 18.76 13.12
N GLN A 275 -13.42 18.06 12.01
CA GLN A 275 -14.56 18.37 11.14
C GLN A 275 -15.89 18.21 11.89
N ALA A 276 -16.76 19.21 11.77
CA ALA A 276 -18.11 19.17 12.33
C ALA A 276 -18.98 18.15 11.58
N ALA A 277 -19.67 17.29 12.32
CA ALA A 277 -20.63 16.36 11.75
C ALA A 277 -22.03 16.99 11.67
N PRO A 278 -22.69 17.02 10.50
CA PRO A 278 -24.05 17.49 10.38
C PRO A 278 -25.10 16.42 10.78
N PHE A 279 -24.67 15.36 11.43
CA PHE A 279 -25.48 14.22 11.86
C PHE A 279 -24.97 13.65 13.19
N PRO A 280 -25.75 12.84 13.90
CA PRO A 280 -25.30 12.15 15.12
C PRO A 280 -24.08 11.27 14.83
N LEU A 281 -23.01 11.44 15.61
CA LEU A 281 -21.75 10.72 15.44
C LEU A 281 -21.08 10.49 16.81
N ASP A 282 -20.86 9.21 17.15
CA ASP A 282 -20.02 8.84 18.29
C ASP A 282 -18.53 8.94 17.88
N ARG A 283 -17.75 9.82 18.53
CA ARG A 283 -16.35 10.07 18.17
C ARG A 283 -15.39 9.14 18.91
N LEU A 284 -15.56 7.85 18.67
CA LEU A 284 -14.78 6.78 19.30
C LEU A 284 -13.26 6.94 19.06
N GLY A 285 -12.84 7.43 17.90
CA GLY A 285 -11.44 7.58 17.52
C GLY A 285 -10.56 8.32 18.53
N ARG A 286 -11.15 9.26 19.28
CA ARG A 286 -10.44 10.01 20.33
C ARG A 286 -9.98 9.15 21.51
N GLU A 287 -10.68 8.04 21.75
CA GLU A 287 -10.41 7.11 22.84
C GLU A 287 -9.48 5.96 22.42
N LEU A 288 -9.33 5.73 21.11
CA LEU A 288 -8.56 4.61 20.57
C LEU A 288 -7.05 4.88 20.60
N ASP A 289 -6.27 3.80 20.73
CA ASP A 289 -4.82 3.77 20.49
C ASP A 289 -4.06 4.90 21.19
N THR A 290 -4.32 5.08 22.48
CA THR A 290 -3.60 6.05 23.31
C THR A 290 -2.23 5.50 23.71
N GLY A 291 -1.20 6.35 23.70
CA GLY A 291 0.17 5.95 24.02
C GLY A 291 0.81 5.08 22.94
N GLU A 292 1.38 3.93 23.33
CA GLU A 292 2.11 3.02 22.41
C GLU A 292 1.22 1.93 21.78
N ASP A 293 -0.08 1.93 22.06
CA ASP A 293 -1.03 0.88 21.66
C ASP A 293 -1.62 1.06 20.24
N TRP A 294 -0.86 1.61 19.34
CA TRP A 294 -1.28 1.91 17.98
C TRP A 294 -1.97 0.73 17.28
N PHE A 295 -3.16 0.99 16.73
CA PHE A 295 -4.03 0.05 16.03
C PHE A 295 -4.61 -1.11 16.85
N LEU A 296 -4.26 -1.28 18.12
CA LEU A 296 -4.79 -2.39 18.93
C LEU A 296 -6.23 -2.12 19.37
N ASP A 297 -6.54 -0.90 19.80
CA ASP A 297 -7.92 -0.53 20.14
C ASP A 297 -8.76 -0.33 18.88
N THR A 298 -8.16 0.20 17.79
CA THR A 298 -8.81 0.26 16.48
C THR A 298 -9.18 -1.13 15.98
N ALA A 299 -8.29 -2.12 16.09
CA ALA A 299 -8.59 -3.51 15.72
C ALA A 299 -9.74 -4.08 16.58
N ALA A 300 -9.72 -3.82 17.88
CA ALA A 300 -10.78 -4.24 18.79
C ALA A 300 -12.13 -3.58 18.50
N ALA A 301 -12.12 -2.29 18.17
CA ALA A 301 -13.32 -1.56 17.75
C ALA A 301 -13.90 -2.15 16.46
N ILE A 302 -13.07 -2.40 15.45
CA ILE A 302 -13.48 -3.05 14.19
C ILE A 302 -14.17 -4.40 14.45
N MET A 303 -13.63 -5.20 15.39
CA MET A 303 -14.24 -6.49 15.78
C MET A 303 -15.58 -6.36 16.50
N ALA A 304 -15.89 -5.18 17.04
CA ALA A 304 -17.17 -4.89 17.71
C ALA A 304 -18.21 -4.21 16.81
N LEU A 305 -17.82 -3.85 15.59
CA LEU A 305 -18.69 -3.21 14.59
C LEU A 305 -19.32 -4.23 13.62
N ASP A 306 -20.42 -3.85 13.01
CA ASP A 306 -21.10 -4.67 11.98
C ASP A 306 -20.51 -4.40 10.59
N LEU A 307 -20.10 -3.15 10.32
CA LEU A 307 -19.52 -2.72 9.06
C LEU A 307 -18.51 -1.57 9.28
N VAL A 308 -17.50 -1.51 8.44
CA VAL A 308 -16.66 -0.30 8.32
C VAL A 308 -16.88 0.33 6.95
N VAL A 309 -17.13 1.66 6.92
CA VAL A 309 -17.16 2.45 5.69
C VAL A 309 -16.04 3.47 5.74
N SER A 310 -15.07 3.33 4.87
CA SER A 310 -13.84 4.15 4.91
C SER A 310 -13.42 4.58 3.52
N VAL A 311 -12.71 5.69 3.43
CA VAL A 311 -11.87 5.97 2.27
C VAL A 311 -10.58 5.13 2.34
N ASP A 312 -9.69 5.23 1.36
CA ASP A 312 -8.43 4.46 1.30
C ASP A 312 -7.46 4.90 2.41
N THR A 313 -7.46 4.19 3.53
CA THR A 313 -6.66 4.48 4.74
C THR A 313 -6.10 3.19 5.35
N ALA A 314 -5.20 3.31 6.33
CA ALA A 314 -4.69 2.17 7.09
C ALA A 314 -5.81 1.35 7.77
N VAL A 315 -6.93 1.99 8.13
CA VAL A 315 -8.08 1.32 8.77
C VAL A 315 -8.76 0.35 7.81
N ILE A 316 -8.87 0.67 6.51
CA ILE A 316 -9.46 -0.26 5.55
C ILE A 316 -8.59 -1.50 5.36
N HIS A 317 -7.27 -1.34 5.35
CA HIS A 317 -6.33 -2.47 5.31
C HIS A 317 -6.41 -3.33 6.57
N LEU A 318 -6.51 -2.70 7.74
CA LEU A 318 -6.69 -3.41 9.01
C LEU A 318 -8.01 -4.18 9.04
N THR A 319 -9.11 -3.55 8.58
CA THR A 319 -10.43 -4.20 8.51
C THR A 319 -10.39 -5.44 7.63
N GLY A 320 -9.76 -5.32 6.44
CA GLY A 320 -9.55 -6.45 5.54
C GLY A 320 -8.63 -7.54 6.13
N ALA A 321 -7.58 -7.16 6.86
CA ALA A 321 -6.65 -8.08 7.52
C ALA A 321 -7.33 -8.89 8.64
N LEU A 322 -8.31 -8.29 9.32
CA LEU A 322 -9.15 -8.93 10.33
C LEU A 322 -10.32 -9.74 9.73
N GLY A 323 -10.48 -9.74 8.40
CA GLY A 323 -11.58 -10.42 7.72
C GLY A 323 -12.96 -9.81 7.98
N ARG A 324 -13.03 -8.55 8.42
CA ARG A 324 -14.30 -7.90 8.78
C ARG A 324 -14.95 -7.21 7.57
N PRO A 325 -16.29 -7.14 7.53
CA PRO A 325 -17.02 -6.48 6.45
C PRO A 325 -16.62 -5.01 6.32
N ALA A 326 -16.34 -4.58 5.10
CA ALA A 326 -16.07 -3.17 4.84
C ALA A 326 -16.52 -2.72 3.46
N MET A 327 -16.89 -1.44 3.34
CA MET A 327 -17.09 -0.73 2.08
C MET A 327 -16.07 0.40 1.98
N MET A 328 -15.31 0.42 0.91
CA MET A 328 -14.36 1.49 0.65
C MET A 328 -14.92 2.47 -0.37
N LEU A 329 -15.16 3.70 0.07
CA LEU A 329 -15.50 4.79 -0.84
C LEU A 329 -14.24 5.24 -1.55
N MET A 330 -14.30 5.42 -2.87
CA MET A 330 -13.15 5.81 -3.66
C MET A 330 -13.54 6.71 -4.83
N HIS A 331 -12.58 7.52 -5.25
CA HIS A 331 -12.69 8.34 -6.44
C HIS A 331 -13.07 7.49 -7.66
N GLY A 332 -13.87 8.03 -8.55
CA GLY A 332 -14.43 7.27 -9.67
C GLY A 332 -13.37 6.69 -10.61
N SER A 333 -12.34 7.47 -10.96
CA SER A 333 -11.31 7.08 -11.93
C SER A 333 -9.88 7.11 -11.36
N GLN A 334 -9.67 7.79 -10.23
CA GLN A 334 -8.37 7.90 -9.58
C GLN A 334 -8.33 7.05 -8.31
N GLY A 335 -7.14 6.78 -7.81
CA GLY A 335 -6.93 5.98 -6.61
C GLY A 335 -5.62 5.21 -6.69
N ASP A 336 -5.35 4.44 -5.68
CA ASP A 336 -4.18 3.58 -5.65
C ASP A 336 -4.32 2.40 -6.66
N TRP A 337 -3.20 1.98 -7.22
CA TRP A 337 -3.14 0.89 -8.19
C TRP A 337 -3.76 -0.43 -7.67
N ARG A 338 -3.78 -0.63 -6.35
CA ARG A 338 -4.35 -1.83 -5.69
C ARG A 338 -5.82 -2.03 -5.98
N TRP A 339 -6.53 -0.94 -6.22
CA TRP A 339 -8.00 -0.92 -6.35
C TRP A 339 -8.49 -0.73 -7.78
N LEU A 340 -7.62 -0.26 -8.68
CA LEU A 340 -8.03 0.21 -10.01
C LEU A 340 -8.55 -0.90 -10.93
N HIS A 341 -8.02 -2.12 -10.84
CA HIS A 341 -8.40 -3.24 -11.68
C HIS A 341 -9.69 -3.95 -11.21
N ALA A 342 -10.09 -3.74 -9.95
CA ALA A 342 -11.26 -4.41 -9.38
C ALA A 342 -12.55 -3.65 -9.69
N ALA A 343 -13.57 -4.37 -10.12
CA ALA A 343 -14.90 -3.79 -10.32
C ALA A 343 -15.56 -3.46 -8.97
N GLN A 344 -15.68 -4.45 -8.08
CA GLN A 344 -16.29 -4.30 -6.75
C GLN A 344 -15.48 -4.95 -5.63
N THR A 345 -15.00 -6.17 -5.80
CA THR A 345 -14.24 -6.89 -4.75
C THR A 345 -12.78 -6.94 -5.13
N PRO A 346 -11.88 -6.35 -4.32
CA PRO A 346 -10.46 -6.39 -4.60
C PRO A 346 -9.87 -7.77 -4.33
N ILE A 347 -8.81 -8.12 -5.07
CA ILE A 347 -8.11 -9.41 -4.92
C ILE A 347 -7.48 -9.59 -3.52
N TRP A 348 -7.24 -8.49 -2.81
CA TRP A 348 -6.56 -8.48 -1.52
C TRP A 348 -7.44 -8.88 -0.33
N TYR A 349 -8.72 -8.49 -0.38
CA TYR A 349 -9.63 -8.60 0.76
C TYR A 349 -11.03 -9.01 0.30
N PRO A 350 -11.43 -10.26 0.47
CA PRO A 350 -12.74 -10.74 0.02
C PRO A 350 -13.90 -10.16 0.85
N SER A 351 -13.64 -9.68 2.07
CA SER A 351 -14.61 -9.00 2.93
C SER A 351 -14.78 -7.51 2.61
N LEU A 352 -14.14 -7.00 1.55
CA LEU A 352 -14.16 -5.59 1.17
C LEU A 352 -14.94 -5.41 -0.14
N ARG A 353 -15.80 -4.39 -0.18
CA ARG A 353 -16.48 -3.90 -1.39
C ARG A 353 -16.00 -2.48 -1.74
N LEU A 354 -15.68 -2.26 -3.00
CA LEU A 354 -15.32 -0.95 -3.53
C LEU A 354 -16.58 -0.21 -3.99
N ILE A 355 -16.78 1.01 -3.51
CA ILE A 355 -17.87 1.91 -3.89
C ILE A 355 -17.27 3.14 -4.56
N ARG A 356 -17.30 3.18 -5.88
CA ARG A 356 -16.76 4.30 -6.67
C ARG A 356 -17.74 5.46 -6.70
N CYS A 357 -17.21 6.68 -6.70
CA CYS A 357 -17.99 7.88 -6.97
C CYS A 357 -18.69 7.76 -8.34
N PRO A 358 -20.00 8.04 -8.40
CA PRO A 358 -20.82 7.77 -9.61
C PRO A 358 -20.47 8.66 -10.81
N ASP A 359 -19.95 9.84 -10.58
CA ASP A 359 -19.60 10.85 -11.60
C ASP A 359 -18.28 10.58 -12.32
N GLY A 360 -17.57 9.48 -11.99
CA GLY A 360 -16.20 9.25 -12.44
C GLY A 360 -15.16 10.15 -11.76
N GLY A 361 -15.57 11.05 -10.88
CA GLY A 361 -14.77 12.03 -10.14
C GLY A 361 -14.83 11.81 -8.63
N ALA A 362 -15.21 12.86 -7.89
CA ALA A 362 -15.17 12.94 -6.45
C ALA A 362 -16.54 13.16 -5.79
N ASP A 363 -17.62 12.66 -6.39
CA ASP A 363 -18.95 12.68 -5.76
C ASP A 363 -19.01 11.69 -4.58
N TRP A 364 -18.35 12.07 -3.50
CA TRP A 364 -18.26 11.29 -2.27
C TRP A 364 -19.64 11.05 -1.62
N GLN A 365 -20.54 12.05 -1.73
CA GLN A 365 -21.91 11.91 -1.22
C GLN A 365 -22.70 10.87 -2.02
N GLY A 366 -22.57 10.85 -3.34
CA GLY A 366 -23.17 9.81 -4.18
C GLY A 366 -22.59 8.42 -3.88
N ALA A 367 -21.28 8.31 -3.62
CA ALA A 367 -20.67 7.06 -3.18
C ALA A 367 -21.24 6.59 -1.82
N ALA A 368 -21.36 7.50 -0.85
CA ALA A 368 -21.96 7.21 0.46
C ALA A 368 -23.45 6.83 0.34
N ALA A 369 -24.21 7.44 -0.59
CA ALA A 369 -25.59 7.08 -0.87
C ALA A 369 -25.72 5.66 -1.42
N ARG A 370 -24.82 5.21 -2.30
CA ARG A 370 -24.74 3.83 -2.77
C ARG A 370 -24.44 2.85 -1.63
N ALA A 371 -23.51 3.20 -0.73
CA ALA A 371 -23.24 2.39 0.47
C ALA A 371 -24.47 2.32 1.38
N ALA A 372 -25.17 3.43 1.60
CA ALA A 372 -26.42 3.49 2.36
C ALA A 372 -27.54 2.64 1.74
N GLN A 373 -27.66 2.63 0.42
CA GLN A 373 -28.59 1.78 -0.31
C GLN A 373 -28.27 0.29 -0.09
N ALA A 374 -27.01 -0.10 -0.17
CA ALA A 374 -26.59 -1.47 0.09
C ALA A 374 -26.91 -1.90 1.53
N ILE A 375 -26.70 -1.02 2.53
CA ILE A 375 -27.06 -1.29 3.92
C ILE A 375 -28.57 -1.50 4.07
N ARG A 376 -29.42 -0.63 3.48
CA ARG A 376 -30.88 -0.78 3.52
C ARG A 376 -31.36 -2.09 2.89
N ALA A 377 -30.69 -2.52 1.82
CA ALA A 377 -31.03 -3.76 1.11
C ALA A 377 -30.47 -5.02 1.81
N GLY A 378 -29.67 -4.90 2.87
CA GLY A 378 -28.97 -6.02 3.47
C GLY A 378 -27.87 -6.61 2.57
N ASP A 379 -27.50 -5.92 1.48
CA ASP A 379 -26.46 -6.34 0.54
C ASP A 379 -25.08 -5.91 1.06
N LEU A 380 -24.56 -6.68 1.99
CA LEU A 380 -23.32 -6.40 2.70
C LEU A 380 -22.20 -7.37 2.26
N PRO A 381 -20.92 -6.91 2.27
CA PRO A 381 -19.82 -7.86 2.15
C PRO A 381 -19.81 -8.83 3.33
N ALA A 382 -19.53 -10.11 3.04
CA ALA A 382 -19.51 -11.13 4.09
C ALA A 382 -18.20 -11.07 4.88
N PRO A 383 -18.22 -11.35 6.20
CA PRO A 383 -17.01 -11.55 6.97
C PRO A 383 -16.30 -12.81 6.48
N VAL A 384 -14.97 -12.80 6.59
CA VAL A 384 -14.13 -13.99 6.41
C VAL A 384 -13.70 -14.46 7.80
N VAL A 385 -14.00 -15.71 8.12
CA VAL A 385 -13.55 -16.35 9.35
C VAL A 385 -12.33 -17.23 9.04
N ALA A 386 -11.43 -17.38 10.01
CA ALA A 386 -10.34 -18.35 9.90
C ALA A 386 -10.93 -19.76 9.75
N ALA A 387 -10.37 -20.52 8.81
CA ALA A 387 -10.73 -21.91 8.59
C ALA A 387 -10.21 -22.78 9.73
#